data_0b7f948ccbae9794d58ee2322960812d
#
_entry.id   0b7f948ccbae9794d58ee2322960812d
#
_cell.length_a   1.000
_cell.length_b   1.000
_cell.length_c   1.000
_cell.angle_alpha   90.00
_cell.angle_beta   90.00
_cell.angle_gamma   90.00
#
_symmetry.space_group_name_H-M   'P 1'
#
loop_
_entity.id
_entity.type
_entity.pdbx_description
1 polymer ?
#
loop_
_entity_poly.entity_id
_entity_poly.type
_entity_poly.pdbx_seq_one_letter_code
_entity_poly.pdbx_strand_id
1 'polypeptide(L)'
;MDWTDRRERLRFLIAGPRCIYPGSVYDAISARIAEDLGFEAGMFAGSIASFTVLGAPDVVVLTLTEFAQQAYRINRAGKLPLLVDADHGYGNALSVKRTVEELETAGVAALTIEDTALPTGYGASGPNLIPIAEGVGKMKAALAGRQDKRLVIVGRTSAMAMTGVADTIARLKAYEEAGVDMLFMAGVKTRAQLDAVAAAVKLPLFLGSPGPELYDLDYLSARNVRICLQGHLPFMAAVNAVHETLKALRAGTPPGHIKAVASPELMKQVTRQSDYSGWSKEFLNASLSGA
;
A
#
# COMPACT_ATOMS: atom_id res chain seq x y z
N MET A 1 9.00 -17.47 8.34
CA MET A 1 7.71 -16.92 8.79
C MET A 1 6.61 -17.45 7.89
N ASP A 2 5.46 -17.78 8.46
CA ASP A 2 4.28 -18.14 7.68
C ASP A 2 3.44 -16.89 7.42
N TRP A 3 3.13 -16.63 6.16
CA TRP A 3 2.36 -15.48 5.71
C TRP A 3 0.93 -15.82 5.33
N THR A 4 0.54 -17.09 5.49
CA THR A 4 -0.74 -17.68 5.06
C THR A 4 -1.94 -16.91 5.62
N ASP A 5 -2.03 -16.79 6.94
CA ASP A 5 -3.19 -16.20 7.63
C ASP A 5 -3.52 -14.79 7.14
N ARG A 6 -2.51 -13.94 6.90
CA ARG A 6 -2.75 -12.57 6.45
C ARG A 6 -3.24 -12.51 5.01
N ARG A 7 -2.75 -13.41 4.14
CA ARG A 7 -3.22 -13.54 2.75
C ARG A 7 -4.64 -14.06 2.72
N GLU A 8 -4.97 -15.05 3.52
CA GLU A 8 -6.34 -15.58 3.65
C GLU A 8 -7.31 -14.53 4.19
N ARG A 9 -6.91 -13.76 5.21
CA ARG A 9 -7.73 -12.65 5.71
C ARG A 9 -8.00 -11.61 4.64
N LEU A 10 -7.00 -11.23 3.84
CA LEU A 10 -7.21 -10.29 2.75
C LEU A 10 -8.14 -10.88 1.67
N ARG A 11 -7.95 -12.15 1.29
CA ARG A 11 -8.86 -12.85 0.36
C ARG A 11 -10.30 -12.85 0.87
N PHE A 12 -10.50 -13.09 2.15
CA PHE A 12 -11.82 -13.01 2.77
C PHE A 12 -12.42 -11.60 2.69
N LEU A 13 -11.63 -10.56 2.96
CA LEU A 13 -12.07 -9.17 2.86
C LEU A 13 -12.51 -8.79 1.44
N ILE A 14 -11.72 -9.10 0.43
CA ILE A 14 -12.03 -8.76 -0.97
C ILE A 14 -13.16 -9.61 -1.57
N ALA A 15 -13.39 -10.81 -1.05
CA ALA A 15 -14.53 -11.65 -1.42
C ALA A 15 -15.82 -11.25 -0.70
N GLY A 16 -15.71 -10.49 0.39
CA GLY A 16 -16.85 -10.00 1.17
C GLY A 16 -17.61 -8.87 0.48
N PRO A 17 -18.73 -8.42 1.06
CA PRO A 17 -19.58 -7.40 0.43
C PRO A 17 -19.15 -5.96 0.71
N ARG A 18 -18.24 -5.71 1.67
CA ARG A 18 -17.96 -4.36 2.18
C ARG A 18 -16.68 -3.77 1.58
N CYS A 19 -16.69 -2.47 1.31
CA CYS A 19 -15.51 -1.67 1.07
C CYS A 19 -14.83 -1.30 2.39
N ILE A 20 -13.49 -1.28 2.42
CA ILE A 20 -12.68 -0.85 3.56
C ILE A 20 -11.73 0.30 3.17
N TYR A 21 -11.33 1.06 4.17
CA TYR A 21 -10.22 2.00 4.10
C TYR A 21 -8.98 1.38 4.76
N PRO A 22 -7.96 0.96 4.02
CA PRO A 22 -6.73 0.45 4.63
C PRO A 22 -5.95 1.58 5.31
N GLY A 23 -5.28 1.27 6.42
CA GLY A 23 -4.38 2.21 7.08
C GLY A 23 -3.13 2.47 6.23
N SER A 24 -2.81 3.74 5.95
CA SER A 24 -1.53 4.06 5.32
C SER A 24 -0.40 3.86 6.32
N VAL A 25 0.52 2.93 6.01
CA VAL A 25 1.65 2.55 6.87
C VAL A 25 2.97 2.70 6.11
N TYR A 26 4.06 2.94 6.83
CA TYR A 26 5.36 3.21 6.23
C TYR A 26 6.54 2.57 6.98
N ASP A 27 6.30 2.09 8.21
CA ASP A 27 7.28 1.42 9.05
C ASP A 27 6.63 0.44 10.03
N ALA A 28 7.44 -0.20 10.87
CA ALA A 28 6.98 -1.15 11.86
C ALA A 28 6.04 -0.54 12.91
N ILE A 29 6.27 0.72 13.30
CA ILE A 29 5.47 1.41 14.31
C ILE A 29 4.10 1.79 13.75
N SER A 30 4.07 2.40 12.57
CA SER A 30 2.81 2.78 11.91
C SER A 30 1.94 1.56 11.59
N ALA A 31 2.55 0.42 11.23
CA ALA A 31 1.82 -0.84 11.02
C ALA A 31 1.19 -1.38 12.31
N ARG A 32 1.92 -1.34 13.43
CA ARG A 32 1.38 -1.73 14.74
C ARG A 32 0.27 -0.80 15.21
N ILE A 33 0.42 0.50 15.01
CA ILE A 33 -0.64 1.47 15.31
C ILE A 33 -1.90 1.16 14.50
N ALA A 34 -1.77 0.92 13.20
CA ALA A 34 -2.92 0.58 12.37
C ALA A 34 -3.59 -0.73 12.82
N GLU A 35 -2.80 -1.75 13.15
CA GLU A 35 -3.31 -3.02 13.68
C GLU A 35 -4.05 -2.82 15.01
N ASP A 36 -3.48 -2.08 15.95
CA ASP A 36 -4.05 -1.81 17.29
C ASP A 36 -5.34 -0.98 17.21
N LEU A 37 -5.46 -0.10 16.21
CA LEU A 37 -6.67 0.67 15.94
C LEU A 37 -7.75 -0.13 15.19
N GLY A 38 -7.47 -1.38 14.80
CA GLY A 38 -8.43 -2.27 14.17
C GLY A 38 -8.58 -2.09 12.66
N PHE A 39 -7.62 -1.48 11.98
CA PHE A 39 -7.61 -1.50 10.52
C PHE A 39 -7.51 -2.93 10.01
N GLU A 40 -8.34 -3.28 9.02
CA GLU A 40 -8.39 -4.62 8.46
C GLU A 40 -7.19 -4.95 7.57
N ALA A 41 -6.59 -3.91 6.98
CA ALA A 41 -5.40 -4.01 6.11
C ALA A 41 -4.54 -2.75 6.21
N GLY A 42 -3.25 -2.87 5.90
CA GLY A 42 -2.33 -1.76 5.71
C GLY A 42 -2.01 -1.53 4.24
N MET A 43 -1.73 -0.28 3.87
CA MET A 43 -1.27 0.11 2.54
C MET A 43 0.10 0.76 2.62
N PHE A 44 1.08 0.20 1.93
CA PHE A 44 2.42 0.76 1.78
C PHE A 44 2.67 1.09 0.31
N ALA A 45 2.72 2.38 -0.01
CA ALA A 45 2.87 2.88 -1.38
C ALA A 45 4.33 3.08 -1.77
N GLY A 46 4.65 2.97 -3.06
CA GLY A 46 5.96 3.26 -3.62
C GLY A 46 6.42 4.70 -3.33
N SER A 47 5.52 5.68 -3.44
CA SER A 47 5.79 7.08 -3.07
C SER A 47 6.24 7.23 -1.61
N ILE A 48 5.55 6.56 -0.69
CA ILE A 48 5.90 6.58 0.74
C ILE A 48 7.21 5.86 1.01
N ALA A 49 7.49 4.80 0.27
CA ALA A 49 8.78 4.13 0.34
C ALA A 49 9.93 5.05 -0.12
N SER A 50 9.76 5.80 -1.21
CA SER A 50 10.74 6.80 -1.65
C SER A 50 11.03 7.85 -0.57
N PHE A 51 10.00 8.35 0.10
CA PHE A 51 10.16 9.31 1.19
C PHE A 51 10.85 8.72 2.42
N THR A 52 10.46 7.51 2.84
CA THR A 52 10.93 6.92 4.11
C THR A 52 12.28 6.22 3.99
N VAL A 53 12.61 5.66 2.85
CA VAL A 53 13.85 4.90 2.63
C VAL A 53 14.96 5.81 2.10
N LEU A 54 14.63 6.69 1.15
CA LEU A 54 15.63 7.53 0.46
C LEU A 54 15.56 9.01 0.83
N GLY A 55 14.45 9.50 1.39
CA GLY A 55 14.20 10.94 1.49
C GLY A 55 14.07 11.62 0.13
N ALA A 56 13.73 10.86 -0.91
CA ALA A 56 13.62 11.32 -2.29
C ALA A 56 12.15 11.50 -2.71
N PRO A 57 11.85 12.38 -3.69
CA PRO A 57 10.52 12.49 -4.28
C PRO A 57 10.13 11.19 -5.01
N ASP A 58 8.82 11.05 -5.28
CA ASP A 58 8.26 9.92 -6.01
C ASP A 58 8.56 10.01 -7.52
N VAL A 59 9.76 9.58 -7.91
CA VAL A 59 10.26 9.60 -9.29
C VAL A 59 10.90 8.26 -9.70
N VAL A 60 10.51 7.19 -9.00
CA VAL A 60 10.91 5.80 -9.31
C VAL A 60 12.44 5.58 -9.26
N VAL A 61 13.11 6.14 -8.26
CA VAL A 61 14.55 5.93 -7.99
C VAL A 61 14.81 4.88 -6.92
N LEU A 62 13.77 4.48 -6.18
CA LEU A 62 13.83 3.40 -5.21
C LEU A 62 14.00 2.06 -5.94
N THR A 63 14.89 1.22 -5.46
CA THR A 63 15.09 -0.12 -6.03
C THR A 63 14.08 -1.13 -5.47
N LEU A 64 13.79 -2.18 -6.26
CA LEU A 64 12.95 -3.30 -5.79
C LEU A 64 13.47 -3.90 -4.47
N THR A 65 14.78 -4.04 -4.31
CA THR A 65 15.38 -4.63 -3.10
C THR A 65 15.10 -3.77 -1.87
N GLU A 66 15.26 -2.46 -1.96
CA GLU A 66 14.96 -1.54 -0.86
C GLU A 66 13.47 -1.57 -0.50
N PHE A 67 12.60 -1.57 -1.51
CA PHE A 67 11.16 -1.66 -1.31
C PHE A 67 10.73 -2.97 -0.64
N ALA A 68 11.20 -4.11 -1.13
CA ALA A 68 10.92 -5.42 -0.56
C ALA A 68 11.45 -5.56 0.87
N GLN A 69 12.65 -5.03 1.16
CA GLN A 69 13.20 -5.01 2.51
C GLN A 69 12.36 -4.18 3.48
N GLN A 70 11.85 -3.02 3.05
CA GLN A 70 10.97 -2.21 3.88
C GLN A 70 9.61 -2.90 4.09
N ALA A 71 9.02 -3.47 3.05
CA ALA A 71 7.80 -4.26 3.16
C ALA A 71 7.97 -5.44 4.14
N TYR A 72 9.12 -6.13 4.10
CA TYR A 72 9.44 -7.19 5.05
C TYR A 72 9.50 -6.68 6.51
N ARG A 73 10.15 -5.53 6.76
CA ARG A 73 10.21 -4.93 8.11
C ARG A 73 8.83 -4.57 8.64
N ILE A 74 7.94 -4.04 7.78
CA ILE A 74 6.55 -3.76 8.12
C ILE A 74 5.81 -5.07 8.44
N ASN A 75 5.89 -6.06 7.56
CA ASN A 75 5.18 -7.33 7.71
C ASN A 75 5.59 -8.11 8.97
N ARG A 76 6.87 -8.13 9.32
CA ARG A 76 7.35 -8.84 10.52
C ARG A 76 6.92 -8.19 11.84
N ALA A 77 6.45 -6.93 11.80
CA ALA A 77 6.11 -6.19 13.01
C ALA A 77 4.78 -6.58 13.64
N GLY A 78 3.88 -7.20 12.86
CA GLY A 78 2.54 -7.59 13.30
C GLY A 78 1.90 -8.61 12.36
N LYS A 79 0.56 -8.66 12.38
CA LYS A 79 -0.24 -9.61 11.59
C LYS A 79 -1.13 -8.92 10.56
N LEU A 80 -1.03 -7.60 10.41
CA LEU A 80 -1.83 -6.83 9.47
C LEU A 80 -1.57 -7.29 8.03
N PRO A 81 -2.59 -7.64 7.21
CA PRO A 81 -2.39 -7.87 5.78
C PRO A 81 -1.86 -6.61 5.10
N LEU A 82 -0.71 -6.70 4.45
CA LEU A 82 -0.09 -5.56 3.78
C LEU A 82 -0.39 -5.59 2.28
N LEU A 83 -1.02 -4.53 1.79
CA LEU A 83 -1.12 -4.22 0.37
C LEU A 83 0.04 -3.28 0.02
N VAL A 84 0.66 -3.50 -1.14
CA VAL A 84 1.72 -2.61 -1.60
C VAL A 84 1.45 -2.11 -3.01
N ASP A 85 1.87 -0.89 -3.28
CA ASP A 85 1.94 -0.35 -4.62
C ASP A 85 3.35 -0.58 -5.17
N ALA A 86 3.48 -1.54 -6.08
CA ALA A 86 4.75 -1.88 -6.71
C ALA A 86 5.00 -1.10 -8.00
N ASP A 87 4.38 0.08 -8.13
CA ASP A 87 4.52 0.99 -9.26
C ASP A 87 4.34 0.25 -10.61
N HIS A 88 5.25 0.46 -11.56
CA HIS A 88 5.25 -0.22 -12.87
C HIS A 88 5.85 -1.64 -12.85
N GLY A 89 6.19 -2.18 -11.65
CA GLY A 89 6.81 -3.48 -11.47
C GLY A 89 8.32 -3.50 -11.73
N TYR A 90 8.98 -2.35 -11.58
CA TYR A 90 10.44 -2.16 -11.67
C TYR A 90 11.05 -2.54 -13.03
N GLY A 91 10.26 -2.47 -14.10
CA GLY A 91 10.73 -2.69 -15.46
C GLY A 91 9.68 -3.32 -16.40
N ASN A 92 10.15 -4.17 -17.32
CA ASN A 92 9.30 -4.91 -18.24
C ASN A 92 8.64 -6.14 -17.59
N ALA A 93 7.93 -6.97 -18.35
CA ALA A 93 7.23 -8.14 -17.84
C ALA A 93 8.16 -9.14 -17.09
N LEU A 94 9.43 -9.28 -17.48
CA LEU A 94 10.38 -10.15 -16.76
C LEU A 94 10.74 -9.57 -15.40
N SER A 95 10.90 -8.25 -15.31
CA SER A 95 11.11 -7.55 -14.03
C SER A 95 9.87 -7.68 -13.12
N VAL A 96 8.67 -7.56 -13.67
CA VAL A 96 7.41 -7.77 -12.94
C VAL A 96 7.35 -9.15 -12.31
N LYS A 97 7.72 -10.21 -13.06
CA LYS A 97 7.78 -11.57 -12.51
C LYS A 97 8.69 -11.63 -11.27
N ARG A 98 9.90 -11.06 -11.39
CA ARG A 98 10.84 -10.96 -10.25
C ARG A 98 10.29 -10.12 -9.09
N THR A 99 9.61 -9.02 -9.40
CA THR A 99 8.99 -8.16 -8.38
C THR A 99 7.99 -8.92 -7.52
N VAL A 100 7.17 -9.75 -8.14
CA VAL A 100 6.21 -10.61 -7.41
C VAL A 100 6.93 -11.60 -6.51
N GLU A 101 7.98 -12.28 -6.99
CA GLU A 101 8.77 -13.25 -6.21
C GLU A 101 9.39 -12.60 -4.95
N GLU A 102 9.95 -11.39 -5.08
CA GLU A 102 10.55 -10.66 -3.96
C GLU A 102 9.51 -10.18 -2.94
N LEU A 103 8.40 -9.59 -3.40
CA LEU A 103 7.34 -9.09 -2.52
C LEU A 103 6.56 -10.21 -1.86
N GLU A 104 6.36 -11.32 -2.55
CA GLU A 104 5.79 -12.53 -1.96
C GLU A 104 6.64 -13.06 -0.80
N THR A 105 7.96 -13.12 -1.01
CA THR A 105 8.95 -13.50 0.02
C THR A 105 8.93 -12.52 1.20
N ALA A 106 8.77 -11.23 0.94
CA ALA A 106 8.63 -10.19 1.96
C ALA A 106 7.30 -10.25 2.76
N GLY A 107 6.39 -11.17 2.41
CA GLY A 107 5.15 -11.40 3.16
C GLY A 107 3.98 -10.52 2.76
N VAL A 108 4.05 -9.87 1.62
CA VAL A 108 2.97 -9.04 1.08
C VAL A 108 1.72 -9.88 0.83
N ALA A 109 0.54 -9.30 1.09
CA ALA A 109 -0.74 -9.97 0.88
C ALA A 109 -1.41 -9.59 -0.46
N ALA A 110 -1.15 -8.37 -0.95
CA ALA A 110 -1.53 -7.92 -2.28
C ALA A 110 -0.49 -6.95 -2.83
N LEU A 111 -0.32 -6.96 -4.15
CA LEU A 111 0.50 -5.96 -4.84
C LEU A 111 -0.19 -5.45 -6.10
N THR A 112 -0.02 -4.16 -6.39
CA THR A 112 -0.51 -3.53 -7.61
C THR A 112 0.61 -3.38 -8.62
N ILE A 113 0.32 -3.59 -9.89
CA ILE A 113 1.22 -3.30 -11.02
C ILE A 113 0.48 -2.37 -11.96
N GLU A 114 1.09 -1.21 -12.27
CA GLU A 114 0.47 -0.23 -13.14
C GLU A 114 1.01 -0.23 -14.56
N ASP A 115 0.22 0.38 -15.44
CA ASP A 115 0.48 0.55 -16.86
C ASP A 115 1.02 1.93 -17.27
N THR A 116 1.55 2.68 -16.29
CA THR A 116 2.27 3.93 -16.58
C THR A 116 3.68 3.61 -17.09
N ALA A 117 4.12 4.33 -18.13
CA ALA A 117 5.48 4.23 -18.65
C ALA A 117 6.46 4.90 -17.69
N LEU A 118 7.06 4.12 -16.82
CA LEU A 118 7.98 4.55 -15.76
C LEU A 118 9.32 3.76 -15.83
N PRO A 119 10.43 4.35 -15.35
CA PRO A 119 10.59 5.76 -15.00
C PRO A 119 10.40 6.67 -16.22
N THR A 120 10.11 7.96 -15.97
CA THR A 120 9.94 8.95 -17.06
C THR A 120 11.17 8.98 -17.97
N GLY A 121 10.96 8.75 -19.25
CA GLY A 121 12.05 8.71 -20.24
C GLY A 121 12.66 10.08 -20.53
N TYR A 122 13.88 10.09 -21.04
CA TYR A 122 14.58 11.31 -21.47
C TYR A 122 13.73 12.09 -22.50
N GLY A 123 13.49 13.38 -22.24
CA GLY A 123 12.70 14.26 -23.10
C GLY A 123 11.17 14.07 -23.04
N ALA A 124 10.66 13.21 -22.16
CA ALA A 124 9.21 13.06 -21.99
C ALA A 124 8.60 14.29 -21.33
N SER A 125 7.43 14.72 -21.83
CA SER A 125 6.70 15.89 -21.33
C SER A 125 5.73 15.59 -20.17
N GLY A 126 5.61 14.31 -19.75
CA GLY A 126 4.70 13.89 -18.68
C GLY A 126 4.49 12.37 -18.68
N PRO A 127 3.62 11.86 -17.79
CA PRO A 127 3.33 10.45 -17.73
C PRO A 127 2.56 9.98 -18.96
N ASN A 128 2.93 8.80 -19.48
CA ASN A 128 2.26 8.13 -20.59
C ASN A 128 1.84 6.72 -20.16
N LEU A 129 0.81 6.18 -20.80
CA LEU A 129 0.42 4.80 -20.63
C LEU A 129 1.14 3.90 -21.63
N ILE A 130 1.57 2.72 -21.18
CA ILE A 130 2.05 1.68 -22.10
C ILE A 130 0.87 1.10 -22.90
N PRO A 131 1.13 0.46 -24.06
CA PRO A 131 0.09 -0.24 -24.82
C PRO A 131 -0.63 -1.31 -23.94
N ILE A 132 -1.94 -1.50 -24.18
CA ILE A 132 -2.73 -2.50 -23.43
C ILE A 132 -2.09 -3.90 -23.51
N ALA A 133 -1.59 -4.29 -24.68
CA ALA A 133 -0.94 -5.59 -24.86
C ALA A 133 0.30 -5.77 -23.99
N GLU A 134 1.09 -4.72 -23.78
CA GLU A 134 2.24 -4.71 -22.87
C GLU A 134 1.77 -4.81 -21.41
N GLY A 135 0.72 -4.05 -21.02
CA GLY A 135 0.10 -4.15 -19.70
C GLY A 135 -0.41 -5.58 -19.42
N VAL A 136 -1.07 -6.20 -20.36
CA VAL A 136 -1.50 -7.63 -20.29
C VAL A 136 -0.29 -8.55 -20.11
N GLY A 137 0.80 -8.30 -20.82
CA GLY A 137 2.06 -9.05 -20.64
C GLY A 137 2.60 -8.96 -19.21
N LYS A 138 2.57 -7.76 -18.61
CA LYS A 138 2.95 -7.54 -17.21
C LYS A 138 2.02 -8.30 -16.24
N MET A 139 0.71 -8.28 -16.45
CA MET A 139 -0.25 -9.00 -15.60
C MET A 139 -0.01 -10.51 -15.66
N LYS A 140 0.18 -11.08 -16.85
CA LYS A 140 0.52 -12.50 -17.03
C LYS A 140 1.83 -12.87 -16.35
N ALA A 141 2.85 -12.01 -16.44
CA ALA A 141 4.14 -12.21 -15.78
C ALA A 141 4.01 -12.17 -14.24
N ALA A 142 3.19 -11.25 -13.72
CA ALA A 142 2.89 -11.18 -12.28
C ALA A 142 2.24 -12.47 -11.78
N LEU A 143 1.25 -12.98 -12.50
CA LEU A 143 0.58 -14.25 -12.19
C LEU A 143 1.54 -15.46 -12.27
N ALA A 144 2.46 -15.46 -13.23
CA ALA A 144 3.47 -16.52 -13.38
C ALA A 144 4.57 -16.45 -12.30
N GLY A 145 4.85 -15.28 -11.71
CA GLY A 145 5.80 -15.10 -10.60
C GLY A 145 5.26 -15.57 -9.26
N ARG A 146 3.92 -15.59 -9.12
CA ARG A 146 3.23 -15.93 -7.88
C ARG A 146 3.35 -17.43 -7.55
N GLN A 147 3.86 -17.76 -6.36
CA GLN A 147 3.96 -19.13 -5.83
C GLN A 147 2.73 -19.48 -4.97
N ASP A 148 2.34 -18.57 -4.07
CA ASP A 148 1.17 -18.72 -3.21
C ASP A 148 -0.06 -18.09 -3.87
N LYS A 149 -1.01 -18.91 -4.29
CA LYS A 149 -2.27 -18.46 -4.92
C LYS A 149 -3.11 -17.52 -4.05
N ARG A 150 -2.83 -17.42 -2.75
CA ARG A 150 -3.48 -16.49 -1.83
C ARG A 150 -2.95 -15.06 -1.97
N LEU A 151 -1.73 -14.86 -2.47
CA LEU A 151 -1.24 -13.53 -2.83
C LEU A 151 -2.16 -12.92 -3.90
N VAL A 152 -2.64 -11.70 -3.66
CA VAL A 152 -3.56 -10.99 -4.56
C VAL A 152 -2.76 -10.17 -5.56
N ILE A 153 -2.97 -10.41 -6.85
CA ILE A 153 -2.39 -9.61 -7.94
C ILE A 153 -3.44 -8.62 -8.42
N VAL A 154 -3.09 -7.34 -8.40
CA VAL A 154 -3.98 -6.24 -8.75
C VAL A 154 -3.49 -5.53 -10.00
N GLY A 155 -4.28 -5.54 -11.08
CA GLY A 155 -4.00 -4.77 -12.29
C GLY A 155 -4.43 -3.31 -12.10
N ARG A 156 -3.46 -2.38 -12.17
CA ARG A 156 -3.68 -0.94 -11.95
C ARG A 156 -3.60 -0.17 -13.26
N THR A 157 -4.48 0.82 -13.40
CA THR A 157 -4.40 1.82 -14.47
C THR A 157 -4.65 3.24 -13.96
N SER A 158 -3.94 4.19 -14.54
CA SER A 158 -4.14 5.64 -14.36
C SER A 158 -4.91 6.26 -15.52
N ALA A 159 -5.46 5.47 -16.43
CA ALA A 159 -6.14 5.91 -17.64
C ALA A 159 -7.32 6.87 -17.36
N MET A 160 -8.02 6.71 -16.22
CA MET A 160 -9.14 7.58 -15.87
C MET A 160 -8.77 9.07 -15.89
N ALA A 161 -7.61 9.40 -15.36
CA ALA A 161 -7.10 10.77 -15.32
C ALA A 161 -6.43 11.23 -16.63
N MET A 162 -5.95 10.28 -17.46
CA MET A 162 -5.11 10.58 -18.64
C MET A 162 -5.88 10.50 -19.96
N THR A 163 -6.68 9.46 -20.13
CA THR A 163 -7.36 9.13 -21.40
C THR A 163 -8.88 8.94 -21.23
N GLY A 164 -9.37 8.90 -19.99
CA GLY A 164 -10.79 8.89 -19.68
C GLY A 164 -11.41 7.50 -19.53
N VAL A 165 -12.75 7.47 -19.39
CA VAL A 165 -13.53 6.29 -18.99
C VAL A 165 -13.41 5.13 -19.98
N ALA A 166 -13.47 5.41 -21.28
CA ALA A 166 -13.50 4.35 -22.30
C ALA A 166 -12.21 3.54 -22.34
N ASP A 167 -11.04 4.21 -22.30
CA ASP A 167 -9.73 3.52 -22.25
C ASP A 167 -9.52 2.82 -20.91
N THR A 168 -9.98 3.42 -19.79
CA THR A 168 -9.97 2.75 -18.47
C THR A 168 -10.71 1.41 -18.55
N ILE A 169 -11.92 1.40 -19.09
CA ILE A 169 -12.72 0.17 -19.21
C ILE A 169 -12.01 -0.86 -20.11
N ALA A 170 -11.45 -0.42 -21.24
CA ALA A 170 -10.73 -1.32 -22.15
C ALA A 170 -9.53 -2.00 -21.47
N ARG A 171 -8.74 -1.23 -20.69
CA ARG A 171 -7.58 -1.75 -19.93
C ARG A 171 -7.99 -2.70 -18.84
N LEU A 172 -8.97 -2.31 -18.01
CA LEU A 172 -9.43 -3.14 -16.91
C LEU A 172 -10.02 -4.47 -17.37
N LYS A 173 -10.79 -4.47 -18.48
CA LYS A 173 -11.28 -5.72 -19.11
C LYS A 173 -10.13 -6.61 -19.58
N ALA A 174 -9.12 -6.03 -20.22
CA ALA A 174 -7.95 -6.79 -20.66
C ALA A 174 -7.15 -7.39 -19.50
N TYR A 175 -7.08 -6.69 -18.35
CA TYR A 175 -6.43 -7.22 -17.14
C TYR A 175 -7.30 -8.27 -16.44
N GLU A 176 -8.61 -8.09 -16.41
CA GLU A 176 -9.56 -9.11 -15.94
C GLU A 176 -9.43 -10.39 -16.76
N GLU A 177 -9.39 -10.29 -18.09
CA GLU A 177 -9.17 -11.42 -19.01
C GLU A 177 -7.78 -12.07 -18.83
N ALA A 178 -6.76 -11.30 -18.45
CA ALA A 178 -5.44 -11.83 -18.13
C ALA A 178 -5.43 -12.68 -16.85
N GLY A 179 -6.46 -12.55 -15.99
CA GLY A 179 -6.65 -13.40 -14.82
C GLY A 179 -6.15 -12.78 -13.50
N VAL A 180 -6.00 -11.45 -13.41
CA VAL A 180 -5.70 -10.79 -12.14
C VAL A 180 -6.84 -10.98 -11.13
N ASP A 181 -6.58 -10.78 -9.86
CA ASP A 181 -7.56 -11.02 -8.80
C ASP A 181 -8.44 -9.78 -8.50
N MET A 182 -7.96 -8.58 -8.83
CA MET A 182 -8.59 -7.30 -8.51
C MET A 182 -8.13 -6.23 -9.49
N LEU A 183 -8.93 -5.16 -9.64
CA LEU A 183 -8.67 -4.06 -10.57
C LEU A 183 -8.53 -2.74 -9.82
N PHE A 184 -7.46 -2.00 -10.07
CA PHE A 184 -7.21 -0.72 -9.41
C PHE A 184 -7.30 0.44 -10.40
N MET A 185 -8.03 1.47 -10.02
CA MET A 185 -8.16 2.72 -10.76
C MET A 185 -7.66 3.90 -9.93
N ALA A 186 -6.74 4.66 -10.50
CA ALA A 186 -6.40 5.99 -9.99
C ALA A 186 -7.16 7.07 -10.77
N GLY A 187 -7.47 8.18 -10.10
CA GLY A 187 -8.02 9.36 -10.76
C GLY A 187 -9.54 9.38 -10.98
N VAL A 188 -10.30 8.45 -10.41
CA VAL A 188 -11.78 8.50 -10.42
C VAL A 188 -12.26 9.68 -9.58
N LYS A 189 -13.06 10.58 -10.16
CA LYS A 189 -13.51 11.80 -9.49
C LYS A 189 -15.00 11.81 -9.20
N THR A 190 -15.82 11.15 -10.02
CA THR A 190 -17.29 11.24 -9.94
C THR A 190 -17.95 9.87 -9.84
N ARG A 191 -19.17 9.85 -9.26
CA ARG A 191 -20.03 8.65 -9.20
C ARG A 191 -20.30 8.09 -10.60
N ALA A 192 -20.55 8.95 -11.58
CA ALA A 192 -20.81 8.52 -12.96
C ALA A 192 -19.63 7.76 -13.60
N GLN A 193 -18.38 8.20 -13.31
CA GLN A 193 -17.18 7.47 -13.76
C GLN A 193 -17.09 6.09 -13.12
N LEU A 194 -17.33 5.99 -11.80
CA LEU A 194 -17.30 4.71 -11.09
C LEU A 194 -18.43 3.78 -11.57
N ASP A 195 -19.65 4.29 -11.71
CA ASP A 195 -20.81 3.52 -12.18
C ASP A 195 -20.55 2.91 -13.57
N ALA A 196 -19.97 3.70 -14.49
CA ALA A 196 -19.65 3.21 -15.83
C ALA A 196 -18.63 2.07 -15.81
N VAL A 197 -17.59 2.16 -14.97
CA VAL A 197 -16.60 1.09 -14.85
C VAL A 197 -17.19 -0.13 -14.13
N ALA A 198 -17.87 0.07 -13.00
CA ALA A 198 -18.46 -1.02 -12.22
C ALA A 198 -19.47 -1.86 -13.03
N ALA A 199 -20.20 -1.22 -13.96
CA ALA A 199 -21.09 -1.91 -14.89
C ALA A 199 -20.35 -2.73 -15.97
N ALA A 200 -19.07 -2.43 -16.22
CA ALA A 200 -18.31 -3.01 -17.33
C ALA A 200 -17.40 -4.18 -16.94
N VAL A 201 -17.03 -4.32 -15.66
CA VAL A 201 -16.10 -5.33 -15.14
C VAL A 201 -16.75 -6.14 -14.01
N LYS A 202 -16.21 -7.32 -13.71
CA LYS A 202 -16.77 -8.25 -12.70
C LYS A 202 -15.90 -8.38 -11.46
N LEU A 203 -14.60 -8.18 -11.59
CA LEU A 203 -13.66 -8.31 -10.47
C LEU A 203 -13.87 -7.19 -9.43
N PRO A 204 -13.49 -7.44 -8.17
CA PRO A 204 -13.48 -6.41 -7.15
C PRO A 204 -12.65 -5.20 -7.55
N LEU A 205 -13.11 -4.01 -7.19
CA LEU A 205 -12.48 -2.74 -7.52
C LEU A 205 -11.70 -2.18 -6.32
N PHE A 206 -10.60 -1.52 -6.65
CA PHE A 206 -9.74 -0.79 -5.74
C PHE A 206 -9.61 0.66 -6.23
N LEU A 207 -9.86 1.65 -5.39
CA LEU A 207 -9.78 3.07 -5.73
C LEU A 207 -8.60 3.74 -5.06
N GLY A 208 -7.79 4.44 -5.86
CA GLY A 208 -6.70 5.29 -5.40
C GLY A 208 -7.14 6.74 -5.29
N SER A 209 -7.20 7.28 -4.07
CA SER A 209 -7.48 8.69 -3.77
C SER A 209 -8.61 9.29 -4.62
N PRO A 210 -9.83 8.81 -4.47
CA PRO A 210 -10.97 9.21 -5.29
C PRO A 210 -11.41 10.66 -5.01
N GLY A 211 -12.34 11.17 -5.84
CA GLY A 211 -12.97 12.44 -5.60
C GLY A 211 -13.82 12.45 -4.30
N PRO A 212 -14.10 13.63 -3.73
CA PRO A 212 -14.75 13.75 -2.42
C PRO A 212 -16.15 13.13 -2.35
N GLU A 213 -16.89 13.08 -3.44
CA GLU A 213 -18.24 12.47 -3.50
C GLU A 213 -18.22 10.93 -3.42
N LEU A 214 -17.03 10.30 -3.47
CA LEU A 214 -16.83 8.86 -3.43
C LEU A 214 -16.43 8.33 -2.04
N TYR A 215 -16.36 9.18 -1.01
CA TYR A 215 -16.11 8.73 0.36
C TYR A 215 -17.44 8.32 1.05
N ASP A 216 -18.08 7.32 0.46
CA ASP A 216 -19.35 6.73 0.92
C ASP A 216 -19.21 5.20 0.80
N LEU A 217 -18.95 4.54 1.92
CA LEU A 217 -18.63 3.10 1.96
C LEU A 217 -19.78 2.23 1.45
N ASP A 218 -21.03 2.61 1.71
CA ASP A 218 -22.20 1.84 1.25
C ASP A 218 -22.35 1.95 -0.26
N TYR A 219 -22.18 3.16 -0.79
CA TYR A 219 -22.16 3.38 -2.24
C TYR A 219 -21.02 2.61 -2.92
N LEU A 220 -19.81 2.67 -2.38
CA LEU A 220 -18.65 1.96 -2.90
C LEU A 220 -18.86 0.44 -2.85
N SER A 221 -19.35 -0.07 -1.73
CA SER A 221 -19.63 -1.50 -1.54
C SER A 221 -20.62 -2.04 -2.57
N ALA A 222 -21.69 -1.26 -2.87
CA ALA A 222 -22.68 -1.61 -3.87
C ALA A 222 -22.13 -1.63 -5.31
N ARG A 223 -20.99 -1.01 -5.59
CA ARG A 223 -20.27 -0.99 -6.88
C ARG A 223 -19.10 -1.96 -6.93
N ASN A 224 -19.11 -2.95 -6.07
CA ASN A 224 -18.03 -3.95 -5.98
C ASN A 224 -16.66 -3.35 -5.65
N VAL A 225 -16.59 -2.13 -5.10
CA VAL A 225 -15.35 -1.59 -4.54
C VAL A 225 -15.11 -2.27 -3.20
N ARG A 226 -13.90 -2.79 -2.99
CA ARG A 226 -13.51 -3.47 -1.75
C ARG A 226 -12.44 -2.72 -0.99
N ILE A 227 -11.65 -1.93 -1.70
CA ILE A 227 -10.59 -1.11 -1.11
C ILE A 227 -10.68 0.30 -1.67
N CYS A 228 -10.63 1.30 -0.79
CA CYS A 228 -10.59 2.70 -1.16
C CYS A 228 -9.52 3.42 -0.33
N LEU A 229 -8.54 4.05 -0.98
CA LEU A 229 -7.45 4.75 -0.30
C LEU A 229 -7.90 6.15 0.16
N GLN A 230 -7.40 6.54 1.34
CA GLN A 230 -7.61 7.87 1.92
C GLN A 230 -6.34 8.76 1.84
N GLY A 231 -5.36 8.38 1.01
CA GLY A 231 -4.08 9.06 0.91
C GLY A 231 -3.10 8.64 2.02
N HIS A 232 -2.03 9.42 2.16
CA HIS A 232 -0.91 9.09 3.05
C HIS A 232 -0.74 10.09 4.20
N LEU A 233 -1.87 10.54 4.76
CA LEU A 233 -1.90 11.55 5.83
C LEU A 233 -1.07 11.18 7.07
N PRO A 234 -1.01 9.90 7.53
CA PRO A 234 -0.19 9.54 8.68
C PRO A 234 1.30 9.89 8.51
N PHE A 235 1.88 9.64 7.32
CA PHE A 235 3.26 10.04 7.05
C PHE A 235 3.43 11.57 7.02
N MET A 236 2.51 12.29 6.34
CA MET A 236 2.57 13.75 6.28
C MET A 236 2.45 14.39 7.68
N ALA A 237 1.60 13.83 8.54
CA ALA A 237 1.48 14.25 9.93
C ALA A 237 2.78 14.01 10.72
N ALA A 238 3.43 12.85 10.52
CA ALA A 238 4.72 12.55 11.15
C ALA A 238 5.81 13.53 10.71
N VAL A 239 5.90 13.85 9.42
CA VAL A 239 6.85 14.83 8.88
C VAL A 239 6.62 16.20 9.52
N ASN A 240 5.37 16.66 9.61
CA ASN A 240 5.03 17.92 10.25
C ASN A 240 5.40 17.93 11.74
N ALA A 241 5.09 16.85 12.47
CA ALA A 241 5.41 16.72 13.89
C ALA A 241 6.92 16.78 14.14
N VAL A 242 7.72 16.08 13.34
CA VAL A 242 9.19 16.11 13.41
C VAL A 242 9.70 17.52 13.12
N HIS A 243 9.22 18.17 12.07
CA HIS A 243 9.62 19.55 11.70
C HIS A 243 9.35 20.54 12.84
N GLU A 244 8.11 20.57 13.37
CA GLU A 244 7.76 21.53 14.44
C GLU A 244 8.49 21.25 15.75
N THR A 245 8.72 19.98 16.09
CA THR A 245 9.47 19.58 17.27
C THR A 245 10.94 20.04 17.18
N LEU A 246 11.61 19.74 16.06
CA LEU A 246 13.01 20.15 15.84
C LEU A 246 13.16 21.68 15.81
N LYS A 247 12.22 22.38 15.18
CA LYS A 247 12.17 23.85 15.15
C LYS A 247 12.06 24.43 16.55
N ALA A 248 11.18 23.92 17.39
CA ALA A 248 11.01 24.38 18.78
C ALA A 248 12.28 24.13 19.61
N LEU A 249 12.85 22.93 19.54
CA LEU A 249 14.10 22.58 20.23
C LEU A 249 15.26 23.48 19.77
N ARG A 250 15.39 23.73 18.47
CA ARG A 250 16.40 24.62 17.89
C ARG A 250 16.23 26.06 18.36
N ALA A 251 15.00 26.50 18.61
CA ALA A 251 14.69 27.82 19.16
C ALA A 251 14.92 27.93 20.70
N GLY A 252 15.38 26.85 21.35
CA GLY A 252 15.68 26.82 22.78
C GLY A 252 14.49 26.44 23.68
N THR A 253 13.40 25.92 23.13
CA THR A 253 12.30 25.40 23.94
C THR A 253 12.79 24.21 24.77
N PRO A 254 12.66 24.24 26.10
CA PRO A 254 13.07 23.10 26.95
C PRO A 254 12.33 21.82 26.57
N PRO A 255 12.99 20.65 26.56
CA PRO A 255 12.35 19.38 26.17
C PRO A 255 11.03 19.08 26.91
N GLY A 256 10.95 19.38 28.21
CA GLY A 256 9.73 19.17 29.02
C GLY A 256 8.55 20.10 28.63
N HIS A 257 8.77 21.10 27.80
CA HIS A 257 7.72 21.98 27.30
C HIS A 257 7.24 21.63 25.88
N ILE A 258 7.89 20.65 25.25
CA ILE A 258 7.42 20.12 23.95
C ILE A 258 6.11 19.36 24.16
N LYS A 259 5.08 19.76 23.42
CA LYS A 259 3.76 19.15 23.45
C LYS A 259 3.57 18.26 22.21
N ALA A 260 2.49 17.48 22.20
CA ALA A 260 2.13 16.60 21.09
C ALA A 260 3.19 15.52 20.77
N VAL A 261 3.87 15.02 21.79
CA VAL A 261 4.72 13.82 21.71
C VAL A 261 3.96 12.59 22.20
N ALA A 262 4.38 11.41 21.74
CA ALA A 262 3.78 10.15 22.17
C ALA A 262 3.93 9.97 23.69
N SER A 263 2.86 9.52 24.37
CA SER A 263 2.94 9.20 25.81
C SER A 263 3.80 7.96 26.05
N PRO A 264 4.35 7.79 27.26
CA PRO A 264 5.07 6.57 27.63
C PRO A 264 4.22 5.31 27.46
N GLU A 265 2.91 5.39 27.72
CA GLU A 265 1.97 4.27 27.55
C GLU A 265 1.81 3.89 26.09
N LEU A 266 1.62 4.88 25.20
CA LEU A 266 1.56 4.63 23.76
C LEU A 266 2.86 4.02 23.25
N MET A 267 4.01 4.54 23.71
CA MET A 267 5.32 3.98 23.31
C MET A 267 5.47 2.52 23.78
N LYS A 268 5.08 2.19 25.00
CA LYS A 268 5.08 0.80 25.51
C LYS A 268 4.19 -0.12 24.66
N GLN A 269 3.02 0.35 24.29
CA GLN A 269 2.07 -0.40 23.45
C GLN A 269 2.66 -0.67 22.07
N VAL A 270 3.07 0.36 21.32
CA VAL A 270 3.51 0.22 19.94
C VAL A 270 4.86 -0.48 19.80
N THR A 271 5.69 -0.48 20.85
CA THR A 271 6.95 -1.24 20.89
C THR A 271 6.76 -2.67 21.37
N ARG A 272 5.56 -3.05 21.85
CA ARG A 272 5.28 -4.36 22.46
C ARG A 272 6.18 -4.63 23.67
N GLN A 273 6.39 -3.62 24.51
CA GLN A 273 7.30 -3.71 25.64
C GLN A 273 6.93 -4.84 26.61
N SER A 274 5.64 -5.16 26.80
CA SER A 274 5.17 -6.28 27.60
C SER A 274 5.76 -7.62 27.19
N ASP A 275 5.82 -7.88 25.87
CA ASP A 275 6.34 -9.13 25.31
C ASP A 275 7.84 -9.24 25.61
N TYR A 276 8.59 -8.16 25.37
CA TYR A 276 10.02 -8.12 25.66
C TYR A 276 10.30 -8.26 27.16
N SER A 277 9.45 -7.69 28.04
CA SER A 277 9.57 -7.87 29.50
C SER A 277 9.31 -9.32 29.92
N GLY A 278 8.35 -10.00 29.28
CA GLY A 278 8.10 -11.43 29.47
C GLY A 278 9.29 -12.28 29.05
N TRP A 279 9.78 -12.09 27.85
CA TRP A 279 10.96 -12.82 27.30
C TRP A 279 12.23 -12.55 28.11
N SER A 280 12.42 -11.31 28.60
CA SER A 280 13.57 -10.98 29.45
C SER A 280 13.56 -11.78 30.76
N LYS A 281 12.39 -11.94 31.39
CA LYS A 281 12.24 -12.78 32.56
C LYS A 281 12.49 -14.25 32.23
N GLU A 282 11.91 -14.73 31.14
CA GLU A 282 11.97 -16.16 30.78
C GLU A 282 13.38 -16.57 30.32
N PHE A 283 14.02 -15.76 29.44
CA PHE A 283 15.25 -16.16 28.78
C PHE A 283 16.51 -15.61 29.44
N LEU A 284 16.43 -14.46 30.11
CA LEU A 284 17.59 -13.80 30.73
C LEU A 284 17.55 -13.83 32.27
N ASN A 285 16.47 -14.30 32.86
CA ASN A 285 16.22 -14.20 34.31
C ASN A 285 16.43 -12.74 34.82
N ALA A 286 16.04 -11.77 34.02
CA ALA A 286 16.25 -10.35 34.30
C ALA A 286 14.94 -9.55 34.13
N SER A 287 14.85 -8.42 34.83
CA SER A 287 13.78 -7.45 34.63
C SER A 287 14.30 -6.34 33.73
N LEU A 288 13.59 -6.02 32.64
CA LEU A 288 13.89 -4.81 31.86
C LEU A 288 13.53 -3.60 32.75
N SER A 289 14.53 -2.81 33.16
CA SER A 289 14.29 -1.49 33.70
C SER A 289 13.62 -0.65 32.62
N GLY A 290 12.49 -0.01 32.90
CA GLY A 290 11.74 0.78 31.93
C GLY A 290 12.63 1.88 31.32
N ALA A 291 12.59 1.99 29.98
CA ALA A 291 13.09 3.13 29.27
C ALA A 291 12.08 4.27 29.39
#